data_18edfdc1dd6e2107521f67a31984d179
#
_entry.id   18edfdc1dd6e2107521f67a31984d179
#
_cell.length_a   1.000
_cell.length_b   1.000
_cell.length_c   1.000
_cell.angle_alpha   90.00
_cell.angle_beta   90.00
_cell.angle_gamma   90.00
#
_symmetry.space_group_name_H-M   'P 1'
#
loop_
_entity.id
_entity.type
_entity.pdbx_description
1 polymer ?
#
loop_
_entity_poly.entity_id
_entity_poly.type
_entity_poly.pdbx_seq_one_letter_code
_entity_poly.pdbx_strand_id
1 'polypeptide(L)'
;MSRAHLPRRRPSPIRCDVAVVVCEADEKKIPALQLILKRLDEFNLPRIVFINKIDHSNTTPHTVLEFMQPASSKPLVMRQLPIWSNGIVTGFVDLALERAYVYREHAESTVVEIPAEMK
;
A
#
# COMPACT_ATOMS: atom_id res chain seq x y z
N MET A 1 -15.01 -10.30 -37.84
CA MET A 1 -15.19 -10.45 -37.19
C MET A 1 -14.72 -10.13 -36.33
N SER A 2 -14.74 -9.94 -35.88
CA SER A 2 -14.31 -9.71 -35.09
C SER A 2 -14.69 -10.01 -33.99
N ARG A 3 -14.41 -10.71 -33.50
CA ARG A 3 -14.66 -11.13 -32.46
C ARG A 3 -14.63 -10.26 -31.51
N ALA A 4 -14.20 -9.60 -31.70
CA ALA A 4 -14.03 -8.68 -30.82
C ALA A 4 -15.23 -8.29 -30.17
N HIS A 5 -16.03 -8.58 -30.60
CA HIS A 5 -17.11 -8.17 -30.11
C HIS A 5 -17.61 -8.77 -29.03
N LEU A 6 -17.04 -9.64 -28.78
CA LEU A 6 -17.40 -10.12 -27.61
C LEU A 6 -17.08 -9.20 -26.59
N PRO A 7 -17.94 -8.87 -25.76
CA PRO A 7 -17.64 -8.02 -24.69
C PRO A 7 -16.66 -8.75 -23.88
N ARG A 8 -15.52 -8.28 -23.80
CA ARG A 8 -14.66 -8.81 -23.00
C ARG A 8 -15.21 -8.81 -21.69
N ARG A 9 -15.41 -9.87 -21.12
CA ARG A 9 -15.70 -9.93 -19.78
C ARG A 9 -14.59 -9.36 -19.09
N ARG A 10 -14.79 -8.32 -18.36
CA ARG A 10 -13.74 -7.81 -17.54
C ARG A 10 -13.43 -8.85 -16.58
N PRO A 11 -12.16 -9.09 -16.25
CA PRO A 11 -11.81 -9.98 -15.18
C PRO A 11 -12.52 -9.44 -13.97
N SER A 12 -13.33 -10.22 -13.37
CA SER A 12 -14.13 -9.78 -12.25
C SER A 12 -13.34 -9.88 -10.96
N PRO A 13 -13.18 -8.78 -10.21
CA PRO A 13 -12.54 -8.85 -8.90
C PRO A 13 -13.42 -9.52 -7.86
N ILE A 14 -14.64 -9.92 -8.23
CA ILE A 14 -15.56 -10.55 -7.33
C ILE A 14 -15.03 -11.85 -6.76
N ARG A 15 -14.10 -12.47 -7.44
CA ARG A 15 -13.54 -13.73 -6.98
C ARG A 15 -12.48 -13.56 -5.92
N CYS A 16 -12.19 -12.33 -5.54
CA CYS A 16 -11.22 -12.04 -4.51
C CYS A 16 -11.94 -11.57 -3.26
N ASP A 17 -11.38 -11.91 -2.09
CA ASP A 17 -11.91 -11.42 -0.83
C ASP A 17 -11.38 -10.05 -0.49
N VAL A 18 -10.16 -9.75 -0.97
CA VAL A 18 -9.51 -8.48 -0.72
C VAL A 18 -8.55 -8.21 -1.87
N ALA A 19 -8.38 -6.95 -2.20
CA ALA A 19 -7.43 -6.54 -3.24
C ALA A 19 -6.21 -5.89 -2.60
N VAL A 20 -5.04 -6.19 -3.13
CA VAL A 20 -3.82 -5.51 -2.75
C VAL A 20 -3.45 -4.60 -3.90
N VAL A 21 -3.46 -3.30 -3.66
CA VAL A 21 -3.13 -2.31 -4.67
C VAL A 21 -1.70 -1.85 -4.45
N VAL A 22 -0.83 -2.12 -5.39
CA VAL A 22 0.58 -1.74 -5.29
C VAL A 22 0.80 -0.44 -6.03
N CYS A 23 1.37 0.54 -5.37
CA CYS A 23 1.67 1.82 -6.00
C CYS A 23 2.96 2.41 -5.43
N GLU A 24 3.49 3.43 -6.10
CA GLU A 24 4.68 4.12 -5.63
C GLU A 24 4.27 5.41 -4.92
N ALA A 25 5.15 5.91 -4.06
CA ALA A 25 4.94 7.17 -3.35
C ALA A 25 5.26 8.34 -4.29
N ASP A 26 4.46 8.50 -5.33
CA ASP A 26 4.67 9.50 -6.38
C ASP A 26 3.35 10.17 -6.68
N GLU A 27 3.29 11.48 -6.50
CA GLU A 27 2.08 12.24 -6.76
C GLU A 27 1.59 12.11 -8.19
N LYS A 28 2.50 11.86 -9.14
CA LYS A 28 2.13 11.70 -10.54
C LYS A 28 1.33 10.43 -10.79
N LYS A 29 1.38 9.49 -9.85
CA LYS A 29 0.66 8.23 -9.97
C LYS A 29 -0.73 8.28 -9.33
N ILE A 30 -1.08 9.38 -8.69
CA ILE A 30 -2.36 9.48 -7.98
C ILE A 30 -3.58 9.33 -8.91
N PRO A 31 -3.62 9.93 -10.12
CA PRO A 31 -4.77 9.74 -10.99
C PRO A 31 -5.03 8.26 -11.32
N ALA A 32 -3.97 7.49 -11.56
CA ALA A 32 -4.11 6.05 -11.82
C ALA A 32 -4.63 5.31 -10.59
N LEU A 33 -4.12 5.66 -9.42
CA LEU A 33 -4.58 5.07 -8.17
C LEU A 33 -6.06 5.39 -7.94
N GLN A 34 -6.48 6.61 -8.23
CA GLN A 34 -7.87 7.01 -8.07
C GLN A 34 -8.80 6.15 -8.92
N LEU A 35 -8.40 5.87 -10.16
CA LEU A 35 -9.21 5.02 -11.04
C LEU A 35 -9.32 3.59 -10.50
N ILE A 36 -8.22 3.06 -9.99
CA ILE A 36 -8.21 1.71 -9.44
C ILE A 36 -9.11 1.62 -8.20
N LEU A 37 -8.99 2.57 -7.29
CA LEU A 37 -9.78 2.57 -6.06
C LEU A 37 -11.27 2.75 -6.35
N LYS A 38 -11.58 3.62 -7.32
CA LYS A 38 -12.97 3.81 -7.73
C LYS A 38 -13.55 2.51 -8.28
N ARG A 39 -12.76 1.79 -9.06
CA ARG A 39 -13.20 0.53 -9.61
C ARG A 39 -13.47 -0.49 -8.52
N LEU A 40 -12.63 -0.55 -7.51
CA LEU A 40 -12.82 -1.45 -6.39
C LEU A 40 -14.05 -1.08 -5.58
N ASP A 41 -14.36 0.21 -5.48
CA ASP A 41 -15.57 0.67 -4.80
C ASP A 41 -16.82 0.19 -5.53
N GLU A 42 -16.79 0.14 -6.87
CA GLU A 42 -17.92 -0.34 -7.65
C GLU A 42 -18.27 -1.79 -7.32
N PHE A 43 -17.27 -2.58 -6.91
CA PHE A 43 -17.47 -3.97 -6.56
C PHE A 43 -17.51 -4.19 -5.04
N ASN A 44 -17.50 -3.12 -4.25
CA ASN A 44 -17.50 -3.20 -2.79
C ASN A 44 -16.37 -4.09 -2.26
N LEU A 45 -15.22 -4.03 -2.90
CA LEU A 45 -14.11 -4.91 -2.58
C LEU A 45 -13.17 -4.25 -1.58
N PRO A 46 -12.93 -4.86 -0.41
CA PRO A 46 -11.95 -4.34 0.54
C PRO A 46 -10.57 -4.33 -0.09
N ARG A 47 -9.72 -3.41 0.33
CA ARG A 47 -8.40 -3.27 -0.25
C ARG A 47 -7.35 -2.90 0.77
N ILE A 48 -6.13 -3.28 0.46
CA ILE A 48 -4.94 -2.83 1.16
C ILE A 48 -4.08 -2.13 0.13
N VAL A 49 -3.60 -0.94 0.43
CA VAL A 49 -2.70 -0.21 -0.46
C VAL A 49 -1.27 -0.46 0.02
N PHE A 50 -0.46 -1.00 -0.87
CA PHE A 50 0.94 -1.29 -0.60
C PHE A 50 1.79 -0.25 -1.32
N ILE A 51 2.55 0.53 -0.55
CA ILE A 51 3.43 1.55 -1.12
C ILE A 51 4.78 0.92 -1.37
N ASN A 52 5.10 0.77 -2.64
CA ASN A 52 6.34 0.15 -3.07
C ASN A 52 7.44 1.21 -3.23
N LYS A 53 8.68 0.78 -3.18
CA LYS A 53 9.84 1.64 -3.41
C LYS A 53 9.90 2.84 -2.48
N ILE A 54 9.52 2.62 -1.22
CA ILE A 54 9.51 3.70 -0.25
C ILE A 54 10.92 4.24 0.02
N ASP A 55 11.93 3.41 -0.18
CA ASP A 55 13.32 3.79 -0.01
C ASP A 55 13.81 4.79 -1.06
N HIS A 56 13.09 4.91 -2.16
CA HIS A 56 13.41 5.89 -3.20
C HIS A 56 12.64 7.21 -3.02
N SER A 57 11.82 7.29 -1.98
CA SER A 57 11.00 8.47 -1.73
C SER A 57 11.68 9.36 -0.69
N ASN A 58 11.62 10.66 -0.94
CA ASN A 58 12.13 11.63 0.03
C ASN A 58 11.01 12.11 0.96
N THR A 59 9.83 11.52 0.87
CA THR A 59 8.69 11.94 1.66
C THR A 59 8.50 11.04 2.87
N THR A 60 7.87 11.57 3.89
CA THR A 60 7.52 10.79 5.08
C THR A 60 6.24 9.99 4.82
N PRO A 61 6.01 8.89 5.56
CA PRO A 61 4.75 8.15 5.42
C PRO A 61 3.52 9.01 5.63
N HIS A 62 3.58 9.96 6.53
CA HIS A 62 2.47 10.87 6.79
C HIS A 62 2.15 11.71 5.56
N THR A 63 3.17 12.24 4.91
CA THR A 63 3.00 13.05 3.70
C THR A 63 2.43 12.20 2.57
N VAL A 64 2.90 10.96 2.44
CA VAL A 64 2.36 10.04 1.43
C VAL A 64 0.87 9.81 1.67
N LEU A 65 0.49 9.57 2.91
CA LEU A 65 -0.93 9.38 3.25
C LEU A 65 -1.75 10.61 2.89
N GLU A 66 -1.24 11.80 3.18
CA GLU A 66 -1.94 13.04 2.88
C GLU A 66 -2.20 13.23 1.39
N PHE A 67 -1.21 12.98 0.54
CA PHE A 67 -1.44 13.20 -0.88
C PHE A 67 -2.19 12.05 -1.55
N MET A 68 -2.27 10.89 -0.91
CA MET A 68 -3.05 9.76 -1.43
C MET A 68 -4.50 9.79 -1.00
N GLN A 69 -4.82 10.45 0.11
CA GLN A 69 -6.19 10.48 0.62
C GLN A 69 -7.22 10.96 -0.41
N PRO A 70 -6.95 12.00 -1.21
CA PRO A 70 -7.92 12.45 -2.21
C PRO A 70 -8.27 11.41 -3.27
N ALA A 71 -7.41 10.41 -3.47
CA ALA A 71 -7.68 9.36 -4.44
C ALA A 71 -8.68 8.33 -3.93
N SER A 72 -8.95 8.33 -2.62
CA SER A 72 -9.83 7.35 -1.99
C SER A 72 -11.10 8.02 -1.49
N SER A 73 -12.24 7.39 -1.73
CA SER A 73 -13.51 7.85 -1.18
C SER A 73 -13.68 7.47 0.28
N LYS A 74 -12.83 6.58 0.76
CA LYS A 74 -12.85 6.10 2.14
C LYS A 74 -11.60 6.54 2.87
N PRO A 75 -11.65 6.72 4.18
CA PRO A 75 -10.46 7.10 4.93
C PRO A 75 -9.36 6.06 4.76
N LEU A 76 -8.15 6.53 4.51
CA LEU A 76 -6.97 5.68 4.47
C LEU A 76 -6.35 5.65 5.86
N VAL A 77 -6.06 4.45 6.33
CA VAL A 77 -5.47 4.27 7.65
C VAL A 77 -4.10 3.62 7.50
N MET A 78 -3.12 4.19 8.17
CA MET A 78 -1.78 3.67 8.10
C MET A 78 -1.70 2.36 8.88
N ARG A 79 -1.11 1.34 8.25
CA ARG A 79 -0.96 0.03 8.88
C ARG A 79 0.48 -0.23 9.29
N GLN A 80 1.43 0.18 8.48
CA GLN A 80 2.84 -0.07 8.70
C GLN A 80 3.66 1.19 8.54
N LEU A 81 4.68 1.34 9.36
CA LEU A 81 5.64 2.43 9.26
C LEU A 81 7.04 1.86 9.05
N PRO A 82 7.82 2.40 8.10
CA PRO A 82 9.17 1.91 7.90
C PRO A 82 10.09 2.33 9.05
N ILE A 83 11.05 1.49 9.35
CA ILE A 83 12.11 1.80 10.29
C ILE A 83 13.35 2.14 9.46
N TRP A 84 13.89 3.32 9.66
CA TRP A 84 15.06 3.79 8.92
C TRP A 84 16.30 3.71 9.79
N SER A 85 17.40 3.30 9.19
CA SER A 85 18.71 3.32 9.83
C SER A 85 19.72 3.74 8.77
N ASN A 86 20.42 4.85 9.01
CA ASN A 86 21.42 5.36 8.07
C ASN A 86 20.88 5.54 6.64
N GLY A 87 19.66 6.01 6.51
CA GLY A 87 19.04 6.26 5.21
C GLY A 87 18.52 5.02 4.50
N ILE A 88 18.52 3.87 5.17
CA ILE A 88 18.04 2.61 4.60
C ILE A 88 16.88 2.10 5.44
N VAL A 89 15.88 1.53 4.76
CA VAL A 89 14.76 0.91 5.46
C VAL A 89 15.21 -0.46 5.95
N THR A 90 15.25 -0.65 7.26
CA THR A 90 15.72 -1.89 7.88
C THR A 90 14.60 -2.75 8.43
N GLY A 91 13.39 -2.26 8.46
CA GLY A 91 12.25 -3.00 8.98
C GLY A 91 10.99 -2.16 8.96
N PHE A 92 10.01 -2.59 9.71
CA PHE A 92 8.75 -1.85 9.80
C PHE A 92 8.07 -2.08 11.15
N VAL A 93 7.20 -1.15 11.51
CA VAL A 93 6.32 -1.28 12.67
C VAL A 93 4.92 -1.59 12.14
N ASP A 94 4.32 -2.65 12.67
CA ASP A 94 2.93 -2.98 12.37
C ASP A 94 2.05 -2.31 13.41
N LEU A 95 1.29 -1.32 13.01
CA LEU A 95 0.48 -0.52 13.94
C LEU A 95 -0.72 -1.29 14.49
N ALA A 96 -1.22 -2.26 13.75
CA ALA A 96 -2.34 -3.05 14.22
C ALA A 96 -1.92 -4.09 15.25
N LEU A 97 -0.76 -4.70 15.07
CA LEU A 97 -0.24 -5.71 15.98
C LEU A 97 0.66 -5.10 17.05
N GLU A 98 1.03 -3.84 16.90
CA GLU A 98 1.93 -3.13 17.80
C GLU A 98 3.26 -3.85 17.95
N ARG A 99 3.81 -4.29 16.84
CA ARG A 99 5.07 -5.02 16.78
C ARG A 99 6.01 -4.39 15.77
N ALA A 100 7.29 -4.50 16.02
CA ALA A 100 8.31 -4.10 15.08
C ALA A 100 9.02 -5.34 14.53
N TYR A 101 9.38 -5.27 13.25
CA TYR A 101 10.05 -6.36 12.56
C TYR A 101 11.30 -5.80 11.90
N VAL A 102 12.40 -6.52 12.04
CA VAL A 102 13.66 -6.16 11.39
C VAL A 102 13.95 -7.17 10.30
N TYR A 103 14.25 -6.69 9.11
CA TYR A 103 14.53 -7.56 7.99
C TYR A 103 15.83 -8.32 8.18
N ARG A 104 15.84 -9.55 7.71
CA ARG A 104 17.01 -10.40 7.73
C ARG A 104 17.24 -10.95 6.34
N GLU A 105 18.51 -11.03 5.96
CA GLU A 105 18.85 -11.55 4.65
C GLU A 105 18.55 -13.04 4.58
N HIS A 106 17.81 -13.43 3.57
CA HIS A 106 17.43 -14.85 3.32
C HIS A 106 16.77 -15.54 4.51
N ALA A 107 16.06 -14.79 5.35
CA ALA A 107 15.35 -15.34 6.50
C ALA A 107 14.13 -14.50 6.83
N GLU A 108 13.30 -15.02 7.71
CA GLU A 108 12.13 -14.29 8.15
C GLU A 108 12.55 -13.08 8.99
N SER A 109 11.73 -12.05 8.96
CA SER A 109 11.96 -10.85 9.76
C SER A 109 11.93 -11.17 11.24
N THR A 110 12.82 -10.53 12.00
CA THR A 110 12.90 -10.72 13.44
C THR A 110 11.97 -9.72 14.13
N VAL A 111 11.17 -10.19 15.08
CA VAL A 111 10.31 -9.34 15.88
C VAL A 111 11.17 -8.67 16.96
N VAL A 112 11.05 -7.35 17.08
CA VAL A 112 11.79 -6.59 18.08
C VAL A 112 10.84 -5.59 18.72
N GLU A 113 11.31 -4.91 19.76
CA GLU A 113 10.51 -3.88 20.40
C GLU A 113 10.38 -2.67 19.48
N ILE A 114 9.27 -1.97 19.56
CA ILE A 114 9.10 -0.75 18.80
C ILE A 114 10.12 0.28 19.29
N PRO A 115 10.91 0.88 18.37
CA PRO A 115 11.86 1.90 18.76
C PRO A 115 11.19 3.04 19.54
N ALA A 116 11.88 3.52 20.56
CA ALA A 116 11.32 4.54 21.45
C ALA A 116 10.85 5.80 20.70
N GLU A 117 11.59 6.16 19.66
CA GLU A 117 11.26 7.36 18.88
C GLU A 117 9.99 7.18 18.03
N MET A 118 9.48 5.98 17.93
CA MET A 118 8.27 5.68 17.13
C MET A 118 7.05 5.36 17.99
N LYS A 119 7.20 5.39 19.30
CA LYS A 119 6.07 5.11 20.18
C LYS A 119 5.15 6.30 20.32
#